data_50e013f64c423ee4c49121848ad36522
#
_entry.id   50e013f64c423ee4c49121848ad36522
#
_cell.length_a   1.000
_cell.length_b   1.000
_cell.length_c   1.000
_cell.angle_alpha   90.00
_cell.angle_beta   90.00
_cell.angle_gamma   90.00
#
_symmetry.space_group_name_H-M   'P 1'
#
loop_
_entity.id
_entity.type
_entity.pdbx_description
1 polymer ?
#
loop_
_entity_poly.entity_id
_entity_poly.type
_entity_poly.pdbx_seq_one_letter_code
_entity_poly.pdbx_strand_id
1 'polypeptide(L)'
;MRFALKDPMLVTIRVEGKYGAVRELSAVIDFNSPFCTVLSQDAIDLGYPEGGNKHSERERTHPEETPRFTSMRGIDRGIQVKLHKVSVGSLSAKNVDAVVLELEHPRHITFDFVLGRSFLKHFKLTVDVKAGYVSLT
;
A
#
# COMPACT_ATOMS: atom_id res chain seq x y z
N MET A 1 0.07 -12.60 -14.86
CA MET A 1 -1.16 -12.48 -14.04
C MET A 1 -2.04 -11.40 -14.62
N ARG A 2 -3.30 -11.67 -14.82
CA ARG A 2 -4.25 -10.76 -15.44
C ARG A 2 -5.34 -10.34 -14.49
N PHE A 3 -5.73 -9.07 -14.60
CA PHE A 3 -6.85 -8.49 -13.87
C PHE A 3 -7.79 -7.82 -14.87
N ALA A 4 -9.10 -7.86 -14.58
CA ALA A 4 -10.04 -7.10 -15.39
C ALA A 4 -9.77 -5.59 -15.24
N LEU A 5 -9.79 -4.88 -16.36
CA LEU A 5 -9.68 -3.43 -16.36
C LEU A 5 -11.00 -2.84 -15.90
N LYS A 6 -11.05 -2.48 -14.63
CA LYS A 6 -12.23 -1.91 -13.96
C LYS A 6 -11.84 -0.64 -13.23
N ASP A 7 -12.82 0.14 -12.86
CA ASP A 7 -12.64 1.29 -11.99
C ASP A 7 -13.49 1.10 -10.73
N PRO A 8 -12.87 0.92 -9.56
CA PRO A 8 -11.43 0.77 -9.31
C PRO A 8 -10.89 -0.64 -9.65
N MET A 9 -9.58 -0.71 -9.91
CA MET A 9 -8.92 -2.01 -10.10
C MET A 9 -8.56 -2.63 -8.75
N LEU A 10 -9.42 -3.52 -8.29
CA LEU A 10 -9.26 -4.18 -6.98
C LEU A 10 -8.64 -5.55 -7.14
N VAL A 11 -7.70 -5.86 -6.28
CA VAL A 11 -7.04 -7.16 -6.19
C VAL A 11 -6.91 -7.57 -4.74
N THR A 12 -6.94 -8.87 -4.48
CA THR A 12 -6.63 -9.39 -3.15
C THR A 12 -5.12 -9.57 -3.06
N ILE A 13 -4.54 -9.02 -2.00
CA ILE A 13 -3.10 -9.12 -1.74
C ILE A 13 -2.87 -9.80 -0.40
N ARG A 14 -1.66 -10.32 -0.24
CA ARG A 14 -1.17 -10.84 1.02
C ARG A 14 0.02 -10.02 1.45
N VAL A 15 -0.03 -9.49 2.67
CA VAL A 15 1.05 -8.70 3.24
C VAL A 15 1.63 -9.45 4.43
N GLU A 16 2.93 -9.63 4.43
CA GLU A 16 3.67 -10.15 5.57
C GLU A 16 4.39 -8.99 6.25
N GLY A 17 4.16 -8.85 7.53
CA GLY A 17 4.82 -7.86 8.35
C GLY A 17 5.92 -8.46 9.20
N LYS A 18 6.13 -7.87 10.37
CA LYS A 18 7.11 -8.33 11.33
C LYS A 18 6.58 -9.54 12.12
N TYR A 19 7.50 -10.34 12.63
CA TYR A 19 7.21 -11.46 13.54
C TYR A 19 6.24 -12.50 12.96
N GLY A 20 6.26 -12.67 11.64
CA GLY A 20 5.39 -13.65 10.99
C GLY A 20 3.93 -13.21 10.84
N ALA A 21 3.59 -11.97 11.18
CA ALA A 21 2.25 -11.45 11.01
C ALA A 21 1.87 -11.40 9.52
N VAL A 22 0.67 -11.85 9.20
CA VAL A 22 0.16 -11.89 7.82
C VAL A 22 -1.26 -11.36 7.77
N ARG A 23 -1.57 -10.56 6.75
CA ARG A 23 -2.92 -10.08 6.48
C ARG A 23 -3.26 -10.23 5.00
N GLU A 24 -4.48 -10.64 4.73
CA GLU A 24 -5.05 -10.51 3.39
C GLU A 24 -5.85 -9.23 3.33
N LEU A 25 -5.58 -8.43 2.33
CA LEU A 25 -6.20 -7.11 2.16
C LEU A 25 -6.73 -6.95 0.76
N SER A 26 -7.76 -6.13 0.62
CA SER A 26 -8.24 -5.68 -0.67
C SER A 26 -7.48 -4.43 -1.06
N ALA A 27 -6.79 -4.49 -2.18
CA ALA A 27 -5.96 -3.38 -2.65
C ALA A 27 -6.47 -2.81 -3.97
N VAL A 28 -6.29 -1.52 -4.12
CA VAL A 28 -6.45 -0.86 -5.42
C VAL A 28 -5.07 -0.69 -6.06
N ILE A 29 -4.98 -0.99 -7.35
CA ILE A 29 -3.74 -0.77 -8.11
C ILE A 29 -3.71 0.70 -8.54
N ASP A 30 -2.67 1.42 -8.11
CA ASP A 30 -2.48 2.83 -8.47
C ASP A 30 -1.01 3.09 -8.84
N PHE A 31 -0.72 3.05 -10.13
CA PHE A 31 0.64 3.28 -10.62
C PHE A 31 1.07 4.77 -10.57
N ASN A 32 0.17 5.67 -10.23
CA ASN A 32 0.50 7.08 -9.99
C ASN A 32 0.99 7.31 -8.56
N SER A 33 0.69 6.40 -7.65
CA SER A 33 1.14 6.49 -6.27
C SER A 33 2.59 6.00 -6.15
N PRO A 34 3.54 6.82 -5.64
CA PRO A 34 4.95 6.40 -5.53
C PRO A 34 5.17 5.31 -4.49
N PHE A 35 4.34 5.28 -3.46
CA PHE A 35 4.42 4.30 -2.37
C PHE A 35 3.13 3.49 -2.28
N CYS A 36 3.24 2.29 -1.73
CA CYS A 36 2.06 1.60 -1.23
C CYS A 36 1.51 2.38 -0.03
N THR A 37 0.22 2.22 0.24
CA THR A 37 -0.44 2.85 1.40
C THR A 37 -1.15 1.77 2.20
N VAL A 38 -0.91 1.75 3.49
CA VAL A 38 -1.53 0.83 4.43
C VAL A 38 -2.25 1.62 5.52
N LEU A 39 -3.41 1.15 5.93
CA LEU A 39 -4.14 1.79 7.02
C LEU A 39 -3.45 1.54 8.36
N SER A 40 -3.56 2.51 9.24
CA SER A 40 -2.91 2.49 10.55
C SER A 40 -3.18 1.20 11.34
N GLN A 41 -4.44 0.77 11.40
CA GLN A 41 -4.78 -0.45 12.14
C GLN A 41 -4.13 -1.69 11.55
N ASP A 42 -4.11 -1.79 10.23
CA ASP A 42 -3.47 -2.92 9.55
C ASP A 42 -1.95 -2.91 9.76
N ALA A 43 -1.34 -1.73 9.77
CA ALA A 43 0.09 -1.60 10.08
C ALA A 43 0.40 -2.08 11.49
N ILE A 44 -0.43 -1.73 12.48
CA ILE A 44 -0.28 -2.21 13.86
C ILE A 44 -0.39 -3.74 13.89
N ASP A 45 -1.40 -4.30 13.25
CA ASP A 45 -1.64 -5.74 13.20
C ASP A 45 -0.49 -6.48 12.51
N LEU A 46 0.21 -5.82 11.60
CA LEU A 46 1.39 -6.37 10.92
C LEU A 46 2.70 -6.18 11.70
N GLY A 47 2.63 -5.66 12.91
CA GLY A 47 3.80 -5.52 13.78
C GLY A 47 4.55 -4.20 13.63
N TYR A 48 3.91 -3.17 13.10
CA TYR A 48 4.48 -1.83 12.95
C TYR A 48 3.78 -0.85 13.91
N PRO A 49 4.12 -0.87 15.20
CA PRO A 49 3.42 -0.04 16.21
C PRO A 49 3.56 1.46 15.95
N GLU A 50 4.65 1.87 15.35
CA GLU A 50 4.88 3.28 14.97
C GLU A 50 3.82 3.81 14.02
N GLY A 51 3.19 2.93 13.24
CA GLY A 51 2.16 3.32 12.27
C GLY A 51 0.87 3.82 12.89
N GLY A 52 0.58 3.43 14.14
CA GLY A 52 -0.64 3.83 14.82
C GLY A 52 -0.43 4.80 15.97
N ASN A 53 0.79 5.18 16.26
CA ASN A 53 1.13 5.97 17.43
C ASN A 53 1.34 7.45 17.06
N LYS A 54 0.39 8.29 17.42
CA LYS A 54 0.50 9.75 17.22
C LYS A 54 1.66 10.36 17.97
N HIS A 55 2.12 9.75 19.03
CA HIS A 55 3.27 10.24 19.80
C HIS A 55 4.59 10.04 19.06
N SER A 56 4.65 9.18 18.06
CA SER A 56 5.83 9.01 17.24
C SER A 56 6.22 10.30 16.52
N GLU A 57 5.29 11.21 16.31
CA GLU A 57 5.58 12.52 15.74
C GLU A 57 6.53 13.35 16.60
N ARG A 58 6.46 13.17 17.93
CA ARG A 58 7.33 13.86 18.87
C ARG A 58 8.76 13.32 18.87
N GLU A 59 8.91 12.06 18.48
CA GLU A 59 10.19 11.38 18.43
C GLU A 59 10.89 11.54 17.11
N ARG A 60 10.22 12.10 16.12
CA ARG A 60 10.83 12.36 14.82
C ARG A 60 11.82 13.52 14.92
N THR A 61 13.09 13.19 14.75
CA THR A 61 14.16 14.16 14.77
C THR A 61 14.28 14.94 13.46
N HIS A 62 13.77 14.37 12.37
CA HIS A 62 13.89 14.94 11.03
C HIS A 62 12.55 14.83 10.28
N PRO A 63 11.63 15.79 10.50
CA PRO A 63 10.34 15.80 9.81
C PRO A 63 10.45 15.77 8.27
N GLU A 64 11.53 16.33 7.74
CA GLU A 64 11.81 16.36 6.31
C GLU A 64 12.09 14.98 5.73
N GLU A 65 12.44 13.99 6.55
CA GLU A 65 12.64 12.61 6.12
C GLU A 65 11.32 11.87 5.98
N THR A 66 10.24 12.43 6.49
CA THR A 66 8.92 11.85 6.36
C THR A 66 8.45 12.02 4.92
N PRO A 67 8.11 10.94 4.23
CA PRO A 67 7.67 11.06 2.86
C PRO A 67 6.37 11.84 2.75
N ARG A 68 6.27 12.63 1.68
CA ARG A 68 5.04 13.31 1.32
C ARG A 68 4.35 12.51 0.23
N PHE A 69 3.06 12.41 0.33
CA PHE A 69 2.26 11.77 -0.69
C PHE A 69 0.96 12.53 -0.91
N THR A 70 0.42 12.41 -2.13
CA THR A 70 -0.88 12.98 -2.46
C THR A 70 -1.94 11.93 -2.18
N SER A 71 -2.88 12.29 -1.33
CA SER A 71 -4.04 11.47 -1.02
C SER A 71 -5.30 12.15 -1.53
N MET A 72 -6.46 11.53 -1.29
CA MET A 72 -7.76 12.14 -1.58
C MET A 72 -8.00 13.44 -0.78
N ARG A 73 -7.18 13.72 0.21
CA ARG A 73 -7.24 14.93 1.05
C ARG A 73 -6.19 15.98 0.67
N GLY A 74 -5.39 15.73 -0.38
CA GLY A 74 -4.29 16.59 -0.78
C GLY A 74 -2.93 15.99 -0.48
N ILE A 75 -1.97 16.83 -0.09
CA ILE A 75 -0.61 16.38 0.23
C ILE A 75 -0.50 16.17 1.74
N ASP A 76 -0.26 14.93 2.13
CA ASP A 76 -0.08 14.55 3.53
C ASP A 76 1.34 14.06 3.79
N ARG A 77 1.71 14.09 5.06
CA ARG A 77 2.92 13.43 5.53
C ARG A 77 2.52 12.22 6.34
N GLY A 78 3.05 11.06 5.95
CA GLY A 78 2.79 9.81 6.65
C GLY A 78 4.05 9.23 7.24
N ILE A 79 3.86 8.23 8.10
CA ILE A 79 4.95 7.41 8.60
C ILE A 79 5.26 6.37 7.54
N GLN A 80 6.52 6.24 7.17
CA GLN A 80 6.95 5.21 6.25
C GLN A 80 7.34 3.95 7.02
N VAL A 81 6.84 2.82 6.57
CA VAL A 81 7.25 1.51 7.07
C VAL A 81 7.75 0.67 5.90
N LYS A 82 8.53 -0.34 6.20
CA LYS A 82 9.01 -1.29 5.19
C LYS A 82 8.30 -2.63 5.43
N LEU A 83 7.35 -2.94 4.56
CA LEU A 83 6.62 -4.19 4.63
C LEU A 83 7.56 -5.34 4.25
N HIS A 84 7.55 -6.40 5.03
CA HIS A 84 8.46 -7.52 4.82
C HIS A 84 8.27 -8.16 3.45
N LYS A 85 7.01 -8.41 3.07
CA LYS A 85 6.68 -9.00 1.77
C LYS A 85 5.25 -8.64 1.38
N VAL A 86 5.05 -8.32 0.12
CA VAL A 86 3.73 -8.12 -0.47
C VAL A 86 3.59 -9.07 -1.64
N SER A 87 2.47 -9.80 -1.70
CA SER A 87 2.21 -10.79 -2.75
C SER A 87 0.87 -10.54 -3.40
N VAL A 88 0.85 -10.68 -4.73
CA VAL A 88 -0.37 -10.68 -5.54
C VAL A 88 -0.35 -11.97 -6.35
N GLY A 89 -1.18 -12.94 -5.95
CA GLY A 89 -1.11 -14.26 -6.55
C GLY A 89 0.28 -14.88 -6.38
N SER A 90 0.90 -15.27 -7.49
CA SER A 90 2.24 -15.86 -7.50
C SER A 90 3.37 -14.81 -7.51
N LEU A 91 3.05 -13.54 -7.69
CA LEU A 91 4.05 -12.46 -7.73
C LEU A 91 4.26 -11.89 -6.34
N SER A 92 5.52 -11.66 -5.98
CA SER A 92 5.84 -11.09 -4.68
C SER A 92 7.05 -10.16 -4.75
N ALA A 93 7.10 -9.21 -3.83
CA ALA A 93 8.26 -8.35 -3.61
C ALA A 93 8.53 -8.22 -2.12
N LYS A 94 9.80 -8.16 -1.75
CA LYS A 94 10.25 -8.01 -0.37
C LYS A 94 10.64 -6.57 -0.08
N ASN A 95 10.57 -6.19 1.19
CA ASN A 95 11.00 -4.87 1.66
C ASN A 95 10.33 -3.74 0.90
N VAL A 96 9.02 -3.79 0.85
CA VAL A 96 8.20 -2.82 0.11
C VAL A 96 7.92 -1.60 0.97
N ASP A 97 8.30 -0.43 0.49
CA ASP A 97 8.04 0.81 1.19
C ASP A 97 6.55 1.15 1.14
N ALA A 98 5.99 1.47 2.28
CA ALA A 98 4.61 1.86 2.41
C ALA A 98 4.47 3.06 3.34
N VAL A 99 3.48 3.88 3.07
CA VAL A 99 3.10 5.00 3.92
C VAL A 99 1.89 4.58 4.73
N VAL A 100 1.92 4.84 6.02
CA VAL A 100 0.81 4.54 6.91
C VAL A 100 -0.14 5.72 6.91
N LEU A 101 -1.40 5.44 6.63
CA LEU A 101 -2.45 6.44 6.60
C LEU A 101 -3.37 6.27 7.80
N GLU A 102 -3.45 7.31 8.65
CA GLU A 102 -4.37 7.35 9.77
C GLU A 102 -5.75 7.79 9.28
N LEU A 103 -6.49 6.83 8.73
CA LEU A 103 -7.88 7.06 8.38
C LEU A 103 -8.72 5.99 9.06
N GLU A 104 -9.83 6.43 9.65
CA GLU A 104 -10.93 5.51 9.89
C GLU A 104 -11.39 5.01 8.53
N HIS A 105 -11.64 3.72 8.43
CA HIS A 105 -12.07 3.13 7.17
C HIS A 105 -13.36 3.82 6.70
N PRO A 106 -13.32 4.64 5.65
CA PRO A 106 -14.52 5.34 5.20
C PRO A 106 -15.52 4.32 4.64
N ARG A 107 -16.79 4.48 4.98
CA ARG A 107 -17.87 3.55 4.61
C ARG A 107 -18.03 3.33 3.12
N HIS A 108 -17.55 4.27 2.30
CA HIS A 108 -17.67 4.22 0.84
C HIS A 108 -16.39 3.76 0.13
N ILE A 109 -15.32 3.48 0.88
CA ILE A 109 -14.10 2.94 0.32
C ILE A 109 -14.11 1.41 0.48
N THR A 110 -13.91 0.72 -0.63
CA THR A 110 -13.97 -0.74 -0.68
C THR A 110 -12.60 -1.41 -0.66
N PHE A 111 -11.53 -0.63 -0.42
CA PHE A 111 -10.17 -1.15 -0.37
C PHE A 111 -9.47 -0.72 0.92
N ASP A 112 -8.54 -1.55 1.36
CA ASP A 112 -7.77 -1.36 2.60
C ASP A 112 -6.32 -1.00 2.33
N PHE A 113 -5.90 -1.02 1.08
CA PHE A 113 -4.50 -0.90 0.70
C PHE A 113 -4.39 -0.26 -0.67
N VAL A 114 -3.35 0.54 -0.88
CA VAL A 114 -3.00 1.05 -2.21
C VAL A 114 -1.72 0.37 -2.66
N LEU A 115 -1.79 -0.31 -3.79
CA LEU A 115 -0.65 -1.00 -4.39
C LEU A 115 0.03 -0.02 -5.34
N GLY A 116 1.03 0.68 -4.82
CA GLY A 116 1.74 1.74 -5.55
C GLY A 116 3.04 1.27 -6.20
N ARG A 117 3.80 2.23 -6.72
CA ARG A 117 5.02 1.92 -7.46
C ARG A 117 6.13 1.29 -6.63
N SER A 118 6.14 1.47 -5.32
CA SER A 118 7.12 0.77 -4.47
C SER A 118 7.02 -0.75 -4.57
N PHE A 119 5.84 -1.27 -4.91
CA PHE A 119 5.65 -2.68 -5.26
C PHE A 119 5.74 -2.88 -6.78
N LEU A 120 5.00 -2.08 -7.55
CA LEU A 120 4.84 -2.28 -9.00
C LEU A 120 6.15 -2.13 -9.78
N LYS A 121 7.13 -1.40 -9.24
CA LYS A 121 8.45 -1.24 -9.88
C LYS A 121 9.22 -2.55 -10.09
N HIS A 122 8.83 -3.60 -9.39
CA HIS A 122 9.47 -4.91 -9.52
C HIS A 122 8.92 -5.72 -10.69
N PHE A 123 7.91 -5.22 -11.37
CA PHE A 123 7.19 -5.97 -12.39
C PHE A 123 6.96 -5.13 -13.63
N LYS A 124 6.56 -5.81 -14.70
CA LYS A 124 6.10 -5.16 -15.93
C LYS A 124 4.57 -5.09 -15.89
N LEU A 125 4.04 -3.89 -16.01
CA LEU A 125 2.62 -3.64 -16.10
C LEU A 125 2.25 -3.37 -17.56
N THR A 126 1.32 -4.14 -18.10
CA THR A 126 0.82 -3.96 -19.44
C THR A 126 -0.70 -3.76 -19.39
N VAL A 127 -1.18 -2.71 -20.03
CA VAL A 127 -2.60 -2.40 -20.09
C VAL A 127 -3.09 -2.61 -21.51
N ASP A 128 -4.07 -3.49 -21.67
CA ASP A 128 -4.75 -3.70 -22.95
C ASP A 128 -6.18 -3.19 -22.82
N VAL A 129 -6.37 -1.95 -23.24
CA VAL A 129 -7.68 -1.28 -23.14
C VAL A 129 -8.70 -1.94 -24.04
N LYS A 130 -8.29 -2.37 -25.24
CA LYS A 130 -9.17 -2.99 -26.20
C LYS A 130 -9.71 -4.33 -25.70
N ALA A 131 -8.84 -5.14 -25.12
CA ALA A 131 -9.22 -6.44 -24.55
C ALA A 131 -9.82 -6.32 -23.14
N GLY A 132 -9.60 -5.19 -22.46
CA GLY A 132 -10.18 -4.91 -21.15
C GLY A 132 -9.47 -5.62 -20.00
N TYR A 133 -8.13 -5.74 -20.07
CA TYR A 133 -7.38 -6.32 -18.96
C TYR A 133 -6.04 -5.60 -18.70
N VAL A 134 -5.54 -5.82 -17.52
CA VAL A 134 -4.21 -5.41 -17.09
C VAL A 134 -3.41 -6.67 -16.77
N SER A 135 -2.18 -6.73 -17.24
CA SER A 135 -1.28 -7.85 -17.03
C SER A 135 -0.08 -7.40 -16.20
N LEU A 136 0.28 -8.20 -15.21
CA LEU A 136 1.44 -7.97 -14.35
C LEU A 136 2.36 -9.20 -14.44
N THR A 137 3.60 -8.97 -14.84
CA THR A 137 4.59 -10.04 -15.00
C THR A 137 5.96 -9.71 -14.41
#